data_48618d64fa82e13815a50b5511030a9f
#
_entry.id   48618d64fa82e13815a50b5511030a9f
#
_cell.length_a   1.000
_cell.length_b   1.000
_cell.length_c   1.000
_cell.angle_alpha   90.00
_cell.angle_beta   90.00
_cell.angle_gamma   90.00
#
_symmetry.space_group_name_H-M   'P 1'
#
loop_
_entity.id
_entity.type
_entity.pdbx_description
1 polymer ?
#
loop_
_entity_poly.entity_id
_entity_poly.type
_entity_poly.pdbx_seq_one_letter_code
_entity_poly.pdbx_strand_id
1 'polypeptide(L)'
;SWTITTMTATSDGTIWISTNRHLFRYNESGERIGKYILKWKGRENTVNSIYEDKKQNVWVTQAKGGLFCYDKVKDSFISYPWPYDEYPTSMTEDHNTPYYWVTTWGKGIVRFDPKAQDTDKMFGLQTVDNASSNSDTRKLHHIIQDSVKGYLWVTAADNLYAYKITADASLDKVDLSRLLSADRKILTKILSDQSGNLWVTGYYPSSFIISFLPNEVLPLS
;
A
#
# COMPACT_ATOMS: atom_id res chain seq x y z
N SER A 1 -9.12 14.37 21.15
CA SER A 1 -8.87 14.94 19.81
C SER A 1 -8.96 13.84 18.78
N TRP A 2 -9.59 14.13 17.66
CA TRP A 2 -9.75 13.22 16.54
C TRP A 2 -8.68 13.57 15.50
N THR A 3 -7.75 12.67 15.25
CA THR A 3 -6.75 12.86 14.21
C THR A 3 -7.14 11.98 13.03
N ILE A 4 -7.31 12.57 11.84
CA ILE A 4 -7.49 11.84 10.60
C ILE A 4 -6.16 11.19 10.25
N THR A 5 -6.16 9.88 9.99
CA THR A 5 -4.95 9.13 9.63
C THR A 5 -4.86 8.87 8.13
N THR A 6 -5.99 8.57 7.49
CA THR A 6 -6.05 8.41 6.03
C THR A 6 -7.49 8.63 5.54
N MET A 7 -7.62 8.96 4.26
CA MET A 7 -8.91 9.08 3.60
C MET A 7 -8.79 8.64 2.14
N THR A 8 -9.90 8.12 1.59
CA THR A 8 -10.00 7.67 0.20
C THR A 8 -11.42 7.88 -0.31
N ALA A 9 -11.55 8.45 -1.49
CA ALA A 9 -12.80 8.41 -2.25
C ALA A 9 -12.86 7.10 -3.05
N THR A 10 -14.02 6.48 -3.09
CA THR A 10 -14.27 5.25 -3.83
C THR A 10 -15.14 5.50 -5.06
N SER A 11 -15.08 4.61 -6.04
CA SER A 11 -15.74 4.76 -7.35
C SER A 11 -17.27 4.78 -7.26
N ASP A 12 -17.84 4.33 -6.15
CA ASP A 12 -19.28 4.42 -5.84
C ASP A 12 -19.71 5.79 -5.27
N GLY A 13 -18.81 6.79 -5.30
CA GLY A 13 -19.06 8.14 -4.79
C GLY A 13 -18.97 8.27 -3.27
N THR A 14 -18.59 7.21 -2.55
CA THR A 14 -18.43 7.32 -1.09
C THR A 14 -17.02 7.77 -0.69
N ILE A 15 -16.90 8.37 0.49
CA ILE A 15 -15.65 8.80 1.08
C ILE A 15 -15.43 8.03 2.38
N TRP A 16 -14.32 7.35 2.46
CA TRP A 16 -13.86 6.67 3.66
C TRP A 16 -12.83 7.51 4.39
N ILE A 17 -13.07 7.75 5.67
CA ILE A 17 -12.20 8.56 6.54
C ILE A 17 -11.86 7.76 7.79
N SER A 18 -10.59 7.57 8.04
CA SER A 18 -10.11 6.91 9.24
C SER A 18 -9.54 7.93 10.23
N THR A 19 -9.76 7.64 11.49
CA THR A 19 -9.15 8.33 12.62
C THR A 19 -8.31 7.33 13.42
N ASN A 20 -7.73 7.78 14.50
CA ASN A 20 -6.94 6.91 15.39
C ASN A 20 -7.72 5.72 15.99
N ARG A 21 -9.05 5.66 15.89
CA ARG A 21 -9.88 4.55 16.45
C ARG A 21 -11.01 4.08 15.56
N HIS A 22 -11.52 4.94 14.66
CA HIS A 22 -12.72 4.66 13.90
C HIS A 22 -12.47 4.80 12.41
N LEU A 23 -13.20 4.02 11.64
CA LEU A 23 -13.35 4.17 10.22
C LEU A 23 -14.78 4.63 9.92
N PHE A 24 -14.91 5.72 9.19
CA PHE A 24 -16.19 6.31 8.82
C PHE A 24 -16.39 6.22 7.32
N ARG A 25 -17.66 6.08 6.91
CA ARG A 25 -18.09 6.13 5.53
C ARG A 25 -19.09 7.26 5.37
N TYR A 26 -18.90 8.09 4.34
CA TYR A 26 -19.74 9.23 3.99
C TYR A 26 -20.23 9.08 2.56
N ASN A 27 -21.45 9.57 2.26
CA ASN A 27 -21.95 9.69 0.91
C ASN A 27 -21.48 11.02 0.25
N GLU A 28 -21.82 11.24 -1.02
CA GLU A 28 -21.46 12.44 -1.78
C GLU A 28 -22.02 13.73 -1.16
N SER A 29 -23.15 13.67 -0.45
CA SER A 29 -23.72 14.82 0.24
C SER A 29 -23.05 15.14 1.58
N GLY A 30 -22.02 14.35 1.96
CA GLY A 30 -21.29 14.54 3.22
C GLY A 30 -22.01 13.97 4.44
N GLU A 31 -23.06 13.18 4.26
CA GLU A 31 -23.76 12.49 5.32
C GLU A 31 -23.01 11.23 5.72
N ARG A 32 -22.82 10.99 7.02
CA ARG A 32 -22.20 9.78 7.51
C ARG A 32 -23.17 8.60 7.41
N ILE A 33 -22.82 7.62 6.57
CA ILE A 33 -23.61 6.42 6.32
C ILE A 33 -23.04 5.16 7.00
N GLY A 34 -21.82 5.24 7.59
CA GLY A 34 -21.22 4.12 8.30
C GLY A 34 -20.20 4.54 9.36
N LYS A 35 -20.07 3.71 10.41
CA LYS A 35 -19.04 3.84 11.45
C LYS A 35 -18.58 2.43 11.87
N TYR A 36 -17.30 2.15 11.74
CA TYR A 36 -16.72 0.82 11.97
C TYR A 36 -15.57 0.92 12.97
N ILE A 37 -15.45 -0.12 13.79
CA ILE A 37 -14.31 -0.35 14.68
C ILE A 37 -13.67 -1.66 14.27
N LEU A 38 -12.48 -1.59 13.69
CA LEU A 38 -11.74 -2.78 13.28
C LEU A 38 -10.90 -3.29 14.44
N LYS A 39 -10.97 -4.60 14.69
CA LYS A 39 -10.23 -5.26 15.76
C LYS A 39 -9.35 -6.36 15.19
N TRP A 40 -8.06 -6.29 15.45
CA TRP A 40 -7.12 -7.36 15.19
C TRP A 40 -6.69 -8.01 16.49
N LYS A 41 -6.88 -9.34 16.61
CA LYS A 41 -6.62 -10.10 17.87
C LYS A 41 -7.24 -9.41 19.10
N GLY A 42 -8.50 -8.94 18.95
CA GLY A 42 -9.26 -8.28 20.02
C GLY A 42 -8.88 -6.83 20.33
N ARG A 43 -7.89 -6.24 19.64
CA ARG A 43 -7.42 -4.87 19.87
C ARG A 43 -7.84 -3.94 18.72
N GLU A 44 -8.27 -2.75 19.10
CA GLU A 44 -8.49 -1.63 18.17
C GLU A 44 -7.14 -0.97 17.86
N ASN A 45 -6.89 -0.73 16.59
CA ASN A 45 -5.64 -0.10 16.13
C ASN A 45 -5.94 0.92 15.04
N THR A 46 -4.96 1.78 14.78
CA THR A 46 -5.04 2.80 13.74
C THR A 46 -5.04 2.16 12.34
N VAL A 47 -5.91 2.66 11.47
CA VAL A 47 -5.89 2.32 10.04
C VAL A 47 -4.71 3.02 9.37
N ASN A 48 -3.91 2.25 8.63
CA ASN A 48 -2.75 2.76 7.89
C ASN A 48 -3.12 3.17 6.47
N SER A 49 -3.90 2.35 5.78
CA SER A 49 -4.35 2.65 4.42
C SER A 49 -5.75 2.12 4.16
N ILE A 50 -6.42 2.77 3.21
CA ILE A 50 -7.69 2.37 2.62
C ILE A 50 -7.45 2.31 1.12
N TYR A 51 -7.79 1.19 0.48
CA TYR A 51 -7.55 0.94 -0.93
C TYR A 51 -8.78 0.34 -1.59
N GLU A 52 -9.21 0.89 -2.72
CA GLU A 52 -10.25 0.30 -3.58
C GLU A 52 -9.57 -0.38 -4.77
N ASP A 53 -9.89 -1.66 -4.98
CA ASP A 53 -9.41 -2.40 -6.15
C ASP A 53 -10.33 -2.21 -7.38
N LYS A 54 -9.91 -2.70 -8.55
CA LYS A 54 -10.68 -2.62 -9.81
C LYS A 54 -12.05 -3.32 -9.76
N LYS A 55 -12.26 -4.19 -8.78
CA LYS A 55 -13.55 -4.85 -8.52
C LYS A 55 -14.40 -4.10 -7.50
N GLN A 56 -13.96 -2.89 -7.13
CA GLN A 56 -14.61 -2.04 -6.13
C GLN A 56 -14.67 -2.69 -4.72
N ASN A 57 -13.75 -3.59 -4.40
CA ASN A 57 -13.58 -4.02 -3.03
C ASN A 57 -12.78 -2.98 -2.27
N VAL A 58 -13.22 -2.63 -1.07
CA VAL A 58 -12.52 -1.70 -0.19
C VAL A 58 -11.70 -2.50 0.82
N TRP A 59 -10.40 -2.36 0.73
CA TRP A 59 -9.41 -3.00 1.58
C TRP A 59 -8.86 -2.02 2.60
N VAL A 60 -8.55 -2.54 3.79
CA VAL A 60 -8.01 -1.74 4.89
C VAL A 60 -6.84 -2.47 5.53
N THR A 61 -5.71 -1.77 5.66
CA THR A 61 -4.57 -2.22 6.47
C THR A 61 -4.56 -1.50 7.81
N GLN A 62 -4.17 -2.20 8.88
CA GLN A 62 -4.21 -1.67 10.23
C GLN A 62 -2.86 -1.83 10.94
N ALA A 63 -2.47 -0.84 11.72
CA ALA A 63 -1.28 -0.88 12.56
C ALA A 63 -1.35 -2.06 13.55
N LYS A 64 -0.19 -2.63 13.88
CA LYS A 64 -0.04 -3.82 14.73
C LYS A 64 -0.71 -5.09 14.19
N GLY A 65 -0.88 -5.16 12.88
CA GLY A 65 -1.48 -6.27 12.16
C GLY A 65 -2.94 -6.02 11.77
N GLY A 66 -3.44 -6.85 10.88
CA GLY A 66 -4.80 -6.79 10.37
C GLY A 66 -4.88 -6.30 8.93
N LEU A 67 -5.46 -7.17 8.12
CA LEU A 67 -5.88 -6.91 6.75
C LEU A 67 -7.36 -7.22 6.67
N PHE A 68 -8.15 -6.28 6.16
CA PHE A 68 -9.60 -6.36 6.16
C PHE A 68 -10.14 -6.03 4.78
N CYS A 69 -11.26 -6.67 4.41
CA CYS A 69 -12.04 -6.32 3.23
C CYS A 69 -13.47 -6.00 3.63
N TYR A 70 -14.02 -4.94 3.08
CA TYR A 70 -15.40 -4.54 3.34
C TYR A 70 -16.38 -5.46 2.60
N ASP A 71 -17.30 -6.07 3.34
CA ASP A 71 -18.44 -6.84 2.84
C ASP A 71 -19.63 -5.90 2.68
N LYS A 72 -19.92 -5.52 1.43
CA LYS A 72 -21.02 -4.59 1.09
C LYS A 72 -22.40 -5.14 1.46
N VAL A 73 -22.57 -6.48 1.48
CA VAL A 73 -23.86 -7.12 1.77
C VAL A 73 -24.15 -7.08 3.26
N LYS A 74 -23.13 -7.34 4.08
CA LYS A 74 -23.26 -7.39 5.54
C LYS A 74 -23.00 -6.04 6.22
N ASP A 75 -22.58 -5.04 5.47
CA ASP A 75 -22.09 -3.74 5.98
C ASP A 75 -21.07 -3.90 7.11
N SER A 76 -20.08 -4.75 6.89
CA SER A 76 -19.08 -5.14 7.88
C SER A 76 -17.75 -5.48 7.22
N PHE A 77 -16.72 -5.74 8.02
CA PHE A 77 -15.39 -6.10 7.53
C PHE A 77 -15.05 -7.57 7.78
N ILE A 78 -14.58 -8.24 6.76
CA ILE A 78 -13.97 -9.57 6.83
C ILE A 78 -12.49 -9.38 7.19
N SER A 79 -12.02 -10.09 8.22
CA SER A 79 -10.61 -10.09 8.63
C SER A 79 -9.86 -11.24 7.98
N TYR A 80 -8.67 -10.97 7.47
CA TYR A 80 -7.75 -11.98 6.93
C TYR A 80 -6.67 -12.35 7.94
N PRO A 81 -6.22 -13.62 7.98
CA PRO A 81 -5.28 -14.14 8.99
C PRO A 81 -3.84 -13.69 8.71
N TRP A 82 -3.51 -12.45 9.04
CA TRP A 82 -2.16 -11.89 8.85
C TRP A 82 -1.11 -12.67 9.66
N PRO A 83 -0.11 -13.31 9.00
CA PRO A 83 0.77 -14.27 9.66
C PRO A 83 2.05 -13.67 10.26
N TYR A 84 2.31 -12.39 10.03
CA TYR A 84 3.56 -11.73 10.44
C TYR A 84 3.37 -10.85 11.68
N ASP A 85 4.44 -10.66 12.43
CA ASP A 85 4.48 -9.72 13.57
C ASP A 85 4.54 -8.28 13.08
N GLU A 86 5.25 -8.03 11.96
CA GLU A 86 5.29 -6.73 11.30
C GLU A 86 3.95 -6.45 10.60
N TYR A 87 3.41 -5.27 10.86
CA TYR A 87 2.09 -4.91 10.37
C TYR A 87 2.07 -4.41 8.94
N PRO A 88 0.95 -4.62 8.21
CA PRO A 88 0.77 -4.09 6.86
C PRO A 88 0.59 -2.56 6.91
N THR A 89 1.24 -1.87 5.99
CA THR A 89 1.19 -0.40 5.90
C THR A 89 0.33 0.10 4.76
N SER A 90 0.41 -0.54 3.59
CA SER A 90 -0.35 -0.19 2.39
C SER A 90 -0.48 -1.41 1.49
N MET A 91 -1.36 -1.32 0.49
CA MET A 91 -1.53 -2.38 -0.51
C MET A 91 -1.96 -1.82 -1.86
N THR A 92 -1.73 -2.60 -2.91
CA THR A 92 -2.23 -2.39 -4.27
C THR A 92 -2.52 -3.74 -4.92
N GLU A 93 -3.45 -3.80 -5.86
CA GLU A 93 -3.64 -5.00 -6.68
C GLU A 93 -2.54 -5.12 -7.73
N ASP A 94 -2.22 -6.35 -8.14
CA ASP A 94 -1.43 -6.62 -9.34
C ASP A 94 -2.30 -6.49 -10.59
N HIS A 95 -1.83 -5.73 -11.58
CA HIS A 95 -2.60 -5.48 -12.81
C HIS A 95 -2.75 -6.71 -13.69
N ASN A 96 -1.86 -7.71 -13.58
CA ASN A 96 -1.76 -8.86 -14.47
C ASN A 96 -2.12 -10.19 -13.82
N THR A 97 -2.18 -10.24 -12.49
CA THR A 97 -2.46 -11.46 -11.72
C THR A 97 -3.58 -11.21 -10.72
N PRO A 98 -4.15 -12.25 -10.09
CA PRO A 98 -5.18 -12.09 -9.06
C PRO A 98 -4.62 -11.69 -7.69
N TYR A 99 -3.33 -11.42 -7.59
CA TYR A 99 -2.65 -11.11 -6.34
C TYR A 99 -2.73 -9.64 -5.96
N TYR A 100 -2.40 -9.38 -4.70
CA TYR A 100 -2.15 -8.05 -4.16
C TYR A 100 -0.72 -7.99 -3.61
N TRP A 101 -0.15 -6.79 -3.64
CA TRP A 101 1.14 -6.49 -3.05
C TRP A 101 0.93 -5.64 -1.80
N VAL A 102 1.44 -6.12 -0.68
CA VAL A 102 1.24 -5.48 0.63
C VAL A 102 2.61 -5.09 1.20
N THR A 103 2.79 -3.82 1.48
CA THR A 103 3.99 -3.33 2.19
C THR A 103 3.84 -3.52 3.69
N THR A 104 4.98 -3.68 4.37
CA THR A 104 5.04 -3.90 5.81
C THR A 104 5.99 -2.94 6.52
N TRP A 105 5.79 -2.80 7.80
CA TRP A 105 6.69 -2.05 8.67
C TRP A 105 7.80 -2.96 9.22
N GLY A 106 8.78 -3.29 8.36
CA GLY A 106 9.97 -4.03 8.78
C GLY A 106 10.18 -5.42 8.18
N LYS A 107 9.21 -5.96 7.40
CA LYS A 107 9.33 -7.29 6.78
C LYS A 107 9.64 -7.25 5.29
N GLY A 108 9.30 -6.17 4.62
CA GLY A 108 9.38 -6.06 3.17
C GLY A 108 8.01 -6.06 2.50
N ILE A 109 7.92 -6.62 1.29
CA ILE A 109 6.70 -6.71 0.50
C ILE A 109 6.15 -8.14 0.59
N VAL A 110 4.84 -8.26 0.76
CA VAL A 110 4.13 -9.54 0.84
C VAL A 110 3.19 -9.64 -0.35
N ARG A 111 3.29 -10.75 -1.10
CA ARG A 111 2.26 -11.13 -2.07
C ARG A 111 1.08 -11.73 -1.31
N PHE A 112 -0.13 -11.27 -1.59
CA PHE A 112 -1.37 -11.70 -0.96
C PHE A 112 -2.34 -12.26 -1.99
N ASP A 113 -2.82 -13.49 -1.76
CA ASP A 113 -3.89 -14.15 -2.53
C ASP A 113 -5.14 -14.30 -1.66
N PRO A 114 -6.17 -13.45 -1.82
CA PRO A 114 -7.37 -13.54 -1.00
C PRO A 114 -8.23 -14.78 -1.27
N LYS A 115 -7.96 -15.52 -2.34
CA LYS A 115 -8.71 -16.73 -2.71
C LYS A 115 -8.10 -18.02 -2.16
N ALA A 116 -6.85 -17.97 -1.70
CA ALA A 116 -6.21 -19.14 -1.12
C ALA A 116 -6.90 -19.56 0.19
N GLN A 117 -7.15 -20.86 0.34
CA GLN A 117 -7.79 -21.43 1.53
C GLN A 117 -6.79 -21.59 2.70
N ASP A 118 -5.52 -21.74 2.35
CA ASP A 118 -4.43 -22.01 3.27
C ASP A 118 -3.63 -20.73 3.50
N THR A 119 -3.37 -20.37 4.76
CA THR A 119 -2.62 -19.17 5.13
C THR A 119 -1.22 -19.17 4.53
N ASP A 120 -0.54 -20.32 4.45
CA ASP A 120 0.81 -20.41 3.89
C ASP A 120 0.83 -20.19 2.37
N LYS A 121 -0.29 -20.43 1.69
CA LYS A 121 -0.46 -20.12 0.26
C LYS A 121 -1.00 -18.72 0.03
N MET A 122 -1.74 -18.20 1.02
CA MET A 122 -2.36 -16.87 0.97
C MET A 122 -1.31 -15.76 1.00
N PHE A 123 -0.22 -15.94 1.75
CA PHE A 123 0.82 -14.92 1.94
C PHE A 123 2.20 -15.43 1.54
N GLY A 124 2.81 -14.78 0.56
CA GLY A 124 4.17 -15.04 0.10
C GLY A 124 5.09 -13.84 0.35
N LEU A 125 6.04 -13.98 1.27
CA LEU A 125 7.03 -12.94 1.52
C LEU A 125 7.95 -12.80 0.31
N GLN A 126 8.11 -11.56 -0.18
CA GLN A 126 9.15 -11.18 -1.13
C GLN A 126 10.29 -10.53 -0.35
N THR A 127 11.45 -11.14 -0.40
CA THR A 127 12.67 -10.55 0.15
C THR A 127 13.04 -9.36 -0.72
N VAL A 128 12.84 -8.19 -0.18
CA VAL A 128 13.42 -6.98 -0.74
C VAL A 128 14.88 -7.02 -0.35
N ASP A 129 15.76 -7.33 -1.30
CA ASP A 129 17.20 -7.32 -1.07
C ASP A 129 17.66 -5.91 -0.70
N ASN A 130 17.76 -5.71 0.59
CA ASN A 130 18.43 -4.57 1.17
C ASN A 130 19.75 -5.07 1.74
N ALA A 131 20.79 -4.98 0.93
CA ALA A 131 22.17 -5.28 1.31
C ALA A 131 22.69 -4.38 2.47
N SER A 132 21.87 -3.41 2.92
CA SER A 132 22.18 -2.61 4.09
C SER A 132 21.60 -3.26 5.35
N SER A 133 22.44 -3.44 6.34
CA SER A 133 22.08 -3.85 7.71
C SER A 133 21.16 -2.82 8.44
N ASN A 134 20.70 -1.79 7.75
CA ASN A 134 19.90 -0.72 8.32
C ASN A 134 18.43 -1.16 8.40
N SER A 135 17.89 -1.24 9.61
CA SER A 135 16.49 -1.60 9.87
C SER A 135 15.47 -0.67 9.20
N ASP A 136 15.87 0.56 8.84
CA ASP A 136 14.98 1.56 8.26
C ASP A 136 14.60 1.26 6.81
N THR A 137 15.47 0.59 6.04
CA THR A 137 15.19 0.19 4.64
C THR A 137 14.01 -0.78 4.51
N ARG A 138 13.62 -1.43 5.59
CA ARG A 138 12.47 -2.36 5.65
C ARG A 138 11.19 -1.73 6.16
N LYS A 139 11.22 -0.46 6.58
CA LYS A 139 10.03 0.29 7.00
C LYS A 139 9.37 0.92 5.79
N LEU A 140 8.53 0.13 5.12
CA LEU A 140 7.83 0.55 3.91
C LEU A 140 6.52 1.24 4.29
N HIS A 141 6.21 2.36 3.62
CA HIS A 141 5.07 3.20 3.99
C HIS A 141 3.89 3.04 3.04
N HIS A 142 4.14 3.15 1.73
CA HIS A 142 3.07 3.14 0.74
C HIS A 142 3.52 2.43 -0.53
N ILE A 143 2.58 1.80 -1.23
CA ILE A 143 2.83 1.09 -2.48
C ILE A 143 1.74 1.41 -3.50
N ILE A 144 2.14 1.57 -4.76
CA ILE A 144 1.24 1.61 -5.91
C ILE A 144 1.85 0.79 -7.04
N GLN A 145 1.01 0.29 -7.96
CA GLN A 145 1.46 -0.14 -9.28
C GLN A 145 1.10 0.95 -10.29
N ASP A 146 2.11 1.46 -11.03
CA ASP A 146 1.83 2.46 -12.05
C ASP A 146 1.16 1.83 -13.28
N SER A 147 0.30 2.60 -13.95
CA SER A 147 -0.47 2.14 -15.11
C SER A 147 0.32 2.19 -16.43
N VAL A 148 1.48 2.88 -16.44
CA VAL A 148 2.25 3.13 -17.68
C VAL A 148 3.27 2.03 -17.89
N LYS A 149 4.09 1.72 -16.87
CA LYS A 149 5.16 0.74 -16.96
C LYS A 149 4.88 -0.53 -16.15
N GLY A 150 3.86 -0.51 -15.29
CA GLY A 150 3.48 -1.64 -14.45
C GLY A 150 4.43 -1.90 -13.30
N TYR A 151 5.35 -0.98 -12.99
CA TYR A 151 6.25 -1.12 -11.85
C TYR A 151 5.52 -0.92 -10.53
N LEU A 152 5.94 -1.66 -9.52
CA LEU A 152 5.58 -1.37 -8.13
C LEU A 152 6.50 -0.28 -7.60
N TRP A 153 5.91 0.84 -7.19
CA TRP A 153 6.61 1.94 -6.55
C TRP A 153 6.33 1.93 -5.06
N VAL A 154 7.40 2.03 -4.27
CA VAL A 154 7.32 1.87 -2.81
C VAL A 154 8.07 3.00 -2.13
N THR A 155 7.36 3.76 -1.29
CA THR A 155 7.97 4.73 -0.40
C THR A 155 8.41 4.07 0.91
N ALA A 156 9.56 4.48 1.42
CA ALA A 156 10.15 3.90 2.62
C ALA A 156 10.76 4.97 3.55
N ALA A 157 11.19 4.55 4.72
CA ALA A 157 11.81 5.42 5.71
C ALA A 157 13.21 5.92 5.33
N ASP A 158 13.72 5.49 4.19
CA ASP A 158 15.06 5.87 3.71
C ASP A 158 15.06 6.38 2.26
N ASN A 159 14.19 5.89 1.38
CA ASN A 159 14.15 6.31 -0.03
C ASN A 159 12.88 5.85 -0.75
N LEU A 160 12.85 6.05 -2.08
CA LEU A 160 11.89 5.48 -3.02
C LEU A 160 12.51 4.23 -3.68
N TYR A 161 11.69 3.20 -3.82
CA TYR A 161 12.04 1.96 -4.49
C TYR A 161 11.07 1.66 -5.63
N ALA A 162 11.57 0.99 -6.67
CA ALA A 162 10.74 0.46 -7.73
C ALA A 162 11.09 -1.00 -7.99
N TYR A 163 10.08 -1.79 -8.35
CA TYR A 163 10.24 -3.21 -8.66
C TYR A 163 9.47 -3.55 -9.93
N LYS A 164 10.08 -4.37 -10.78
CA LYS A 164 9.41 -5.04 -11.88
C LYS A 164 8.85 -6.37 -11.38
N ILE A 165 7.59 -6.63 -11.66
CA ILE A 165 6.98 -7.92 -11.38
C ILE A 165 7.38 -8.90 -12.48
N THR A 166 7.94 -10.03 -12.12
CA THR A 166 8.36 -11.09 -13.04
C THR A 166 7.21 -12.06 -13.34
N ALA A 167 7.38 -12.92 -14.34
CA ALA A 167 6.33 -13.85 -14.76
C ALA A 167 5.95 -14.89 -13.69
N ASP A 168 6.87 -15.20 -12.78
CA ASP A 168 6.64 -16.09 -11.63
C ASP A 168 6.11 -15.33 -10.38
N ALA A 169 5.75 -14.06 -10.56
CA ALA A 169 5.30 -13.16 -9.49
C ALA A 169 6.34 -12.97 -8.37
N SER A 170 7.62 -12.92 -8.73
CA SER A 170 8.69 -12.38 -7.90
C SER A 170 8.98 -10.91 -8.26
N LEU A 171 9.86 -10.26 -7.52
CA LEU A 171 10.15 -8.84 -7.66
C LEU A 171 11.62 -8.61 -7.99
N ASP A 172 11.88 -8.02 -9.17
CA ASP A 172 13.20 -7.52 -9.55
C ASP A 172 13.31 -6.04 -9.23
N LYS A 173 14.32 -5.67 -8.46
CA LYS A 173 14.57 -4.28 -8.10
C LYS A 173 15.03 -3.48 -9.32
N VAL A 174 14.53 -2.26 -9.45
CA VAL A 174 14.88 -1.33 -10.52
C VAL A 174 15.92 -0.33 -10.00
N ASP A 175 16.97 -0.07 -10.78
CA ASP A 175 17.97 0.95 -10.45
C ASP A 175 17.41 2.36 -10.68
N LEU A 176 17.28 3.12 -9.61
CA LEU A 176 16.82 4.49 -9.61
C LEU A 176 17.95 5.54 -9.47
N SER A 177 19.21 5.12 -9.52
CA SER A 177 20.37 6.01 -9.31
C SER A 177 20.42 7.19 -10.28
N ARG A 178 19.84 7.03 -11.46
CA ARG A 178 19.73 8.11 -12.46
C ARG A 178 18.62 9.12 -12.18
N LEU A 179 17.63 8.73 -11.39
CA LEU A 179 16.46 9.55 -11.07
C LEU A 179 16.57 10.22 -9.71
N LEU A 180 17.23 9.57 -8.78
CA LEU A 180 17.26 9.95 -7.38
C LEU A 180 18.70 10.07 -6.88
N SER A 181 18.97 11.14 -6.12
CA SER A 181 20.23 11.25 -5.37
C SER A 181 20.32 10.14 -4.31
N ALA A 182 21.55 9.78 -3.94
CA ALA A 182 21.82 8.80 -2.89
C ALA A 182 21.44 9.27 -1.48
N ASP A 183 20.97 10.52 -1.33
CA ASP A 183 20.59 11.07 -0.04
C ASP A 183 19.38 10.37 0.53
N ARG A 184 19.46 10.07 1.81
CA ARG A 184 18.34 9.48 2.55
C ARG A 184 17.12 10.41 2.56
N LYS A 185 15.95 9.88 2.20
CA LYS A 185 14.67 10.59 2.17
C LYS A 185 13.60 9.75 2.87
N ILE A 186 12.97 10.29 3.90
CA ILE A 186 11.82 9.64 4.52
C ILE A 186 10.58 9.97 3.69
N LEU A 187 10.14 9.02 2.88
CA LEU A 187 9.01 9.17 1.97
C LEU A 187 7.79 8.44 2.52
N THR A 188 6.62 9.08 2.46
CA THR A 188 5.42 8.62 3.16
C THR A 188 4.30 8.18 2.23
N LYS A 189 4.09 8.90 1.13
CA LYS A 189 3.00 8.61 0.18
C LYS A 189 3.50 8.73 -1.24
N ILE A 190 2.87 7.95 -2.12
CA ILE A 190 3.05 8.03 -3.57
C ILE A 190 1.69 7.83 -4.24
N LEU A 191 1.45 8.55 -5.32
CA LEU A 191 0.29 8.35 -6.20
C LEU A 191 0.71 8.60 -7.65
N SER A 192 -0.02 8.00 -8.58
CA SER A 192 0.12 8.24 -10.01
C SER A 192 -1.06 9.05 -10.50
N ASP A 193 -0.79 10.07 -11.32
CA ASP A 193 -1.85 10.82 -12.00
C ASP A 193 -2.23 10.16 -13.34
N GLN A 194 -3.24 10.71 -14.00
CA GLN A 194 -3.74 10.22 -15.29
C GLN A 194 -2.72 10.34 -16.43
N SER A 195 -1.74 11.22 -16.30
CA SER A 195 -0.64 11.40 -17.25
C SER A 195 0.53 10.44 -16.98
N GLY A 196 0.45 9.62 -15.94
CA GLY A 196 1.51 8.69 -15.53
C GLY A 196 2.63 9.32 -14.71
N ASN A 197 2.50 10.58 -14.28
CA ASN A 197 3.46 11.17 -13.35
C ASN A 197 3.27 10.58 -11.95
N LEU A 198 4.38 10.41 -11.26
CA LEU A 198 4.40 9.95 -9.88
C LEU A 198 4.60 11.13 -8.93
N TRP A 199 3.63 11.35 -8.07
CA TRP A 199 3.68 12.35 -7.01
C TRP A 199 4.12 11.68 -5.73
N VAL A 200 5.29 12.09 -5.23
CA VAL A 200 5.91 11.49 -4.05
C VAL A 200 5.98 12.54 -2.95
N THR A 201 5.52 12.19 -1.77
CA THR A 201 5.58 13.06 -0.58
C THR A 201 6.35 12.40 0.55
N GLY A 202 6.99 13.23 1.36
CA GLY A 202 7.73 12.78 2.53
C GLY A 202 7.86 13.89 3.57
N TYR A 203 8.70 13.67 4.56
CA TYR A 203 9.06 14.74 5.50
C TYR A 203 9.95 15.76 4.79
N TYR A 204 9.73 17.05 5.12
CA TYR A 204 10.45 18.16 4.52
C TYR A 204 11.98 17.93 4.51
N PRO A 205 12.69 18.20 3.39
CA PRO A 205 12.21 18.75 2.11
C PRO A 205 11.88 17.71 1.03
N SER A 206 11.47 16.50 1.39
CA SER A 206 11.43 15.32 0.51
C SER A 206 10.08 15.16 -0.19
N SER A 207 9.68 16.14 -1.01
CA SER A 207 8.54 15.96 -1.93
C SER A 207 8.96 16.29 -3.35
N PHE A 208 8.59 15.46 -4.32
CA PHE A 208 8.98 15.60 -5.72
C PHE A 208 8.00 14.90 -6.67
N ILE A 209 8.14 15.22 -7.95
CA ILE A 209 7.39 14.59 -9.03
C ILE A 209 8.38 13.87 -9.93
N ILE A 210 8.06 12.65 -10.34
CA ILE A 210 8.76 11.89 -11.37
C ILE A 210 7.87 11.86 -12.61
N SER A 211 8.38 12.41 -13.72
CA SER A 211 7.73 12.32 -15.03
C SER A 211 8.61 11.46 -15.94
N PHE A 212 8.00 10.45 -16.57
CA PHE A 212 8.72 9.58 -17.49
C PHE A 212 8.63 10.12 -18.92
N LEU A 213 9.76 10.10 -19.62
CA LEU A 213 9.75 10.29 -21.06
C LEU A 213 9.11 9.08 -21.75
N PRO A 214 8.41 9.27 -22.89
CA PRO A 214 7.99 8.16 -23.73
C PRO A 214 9.20 7.26 -24.04
N ASN A 215 9.03 5.95 -23.90
CA ASN A 215 10.08 4.93 -24.14
C ASN A 215 11.25 4.89 -23.15
N GLU A 216 11.23 5.64 -22.07
CA GLU A 216 12.24 5.48 -21.01
C GLU A 216 12.11 4.11 -20.37
N VAL A 217 13.21 3.35 -20.33
CA VAL A 217 13.34 2.05 -19.66
C VAL A 217 14.33 2.21 -18.53
N LEU A 218 13.88 1.92 -17.31
CA LEU A 218 14.75 1.92 -16.14
C LEU A 218 15.55 0.60 -16.08
N PRO A 219 16.85 0.64 -15.82
CA PRO A 219 17.67 -0.57 -15.70
C PRO A 219 17.31 -1.36 -14.43
N LEU A 220 17.52 -2.67 -14.47
CA LEU A 220 17.51 -3.50 -13.27
C LEU A 220 18.79 -3.28 -12.47
N SER A 221 18.71 -3.35 -11.16
CA SER A 221 19.86 -3.20 -10.25
C SER A 221 20.50 -4.53 -9.89
#